data_c6677a90530b3340683e4596fca955bc
#
_entry.id   c6677a90530b3340683e4596fca955bc
#
_cell.length_a   1.000
_cell.length_b   1.000
_cell.length_c   1.000
_cell.angle_alpha   90.00
_cell.angle_beta   90.00
_cell.angle_gamma   90.00
#
_symmetry.space_group_name_H-M   'P 1'
#
loop_
_entity.id
_entity.type
_entity.pdbx_description
1 polymer ?
#
loop_
_entity_poly.entity_id
_entity_poly.type
_entity_poly.pdbx_seq_one_letter_code
_entity_poly.pdbx_strand_id
1 'polypeptide(L)'
;MSTAHNRANIEDVAKVVLMPGDPLRAKLIAESLLKDAVLFNDVRGMLGYTGTYKGKRVSVMGSGMGMASMGIYSYELFKFYDVDAIIRVGSTGSYSERLPMKSVALVKGSYSESTYA
;
A
#
# COMPACT_ATOMS: atom_id res chain seq x y z
N MET A 1 -16.13 5.50 9.51
CA MET A 1 -17.16 5.08 8.52
C MET A 1 -16.47 4.15 7.53
N SER A 2 -16.90 2.89 7.44
CA SER A 2 -16.33 1.89 6.53
C SER A 2 -16.71 2.19 5.07
N THR A 3 -15.83 1.83 4.13
CA THR A 3 -16.10 1.85 2.70
C THR A 3 -16.42 0.44 2.18
N ALA A 4 -16.64 0.29 0.88
CA ALA A 4 -16.96 -1.01 0.28
C ALA A 4 -15.81 -2.04 0.39
N HIS A 5 -14.56 -1.59 0.50
CA HIS A 5 -13.37 -2.43 0.51
C HIS A 5 -12.53 -2.30 1.78
N ASN A 6 -12.90 -1.36 2.67
CA ASN A 6 -12.24 -1.16 3.96
C ASN A 6 -13.26 -1.08 5.09
N ARG A 7 -13.01 -1.85 6.16
CA ARG A 7 -13.81 -1.80 7.39
C ARG A 7 -13.27 -0.85 8.46
N ALA A 8 -12.14 -0.21 8.19
CA ALA A 8 -11.50 0.74 9.10
C ALA A 8 -12.39 1.95 9.42
N ASN A 9 -12.14 2.58 10.56
CA ASN A 9 -12.52 3.96 10.79
C ASN A 9 -11.39 4.88 10.33
N ILE A 10 -11.69 6.18 10.17
CA ILE A 10 -10.71 7.16 9.69
C ILE A 10 -9.48 7.24 10.60
N GLU A 11 -9.69 7.13 11.90
CA GLU A 11 -8.63 7.15 12.91
C GLU A 11 -7.74 5.91 12.91
N ASP A 12 -8.19 4.80 12.31
CA ASP A 12 -7.42 3.56 12.26
C ASP A 12 -6.28 3.63 11.24
N VAL A 13 -6.38 4.51 10.25
CA VAL A 13 -5.41 4.62 9.15
C VAL A 13 -4.46 5.79 9.38
N ALA A 14 -3.17 5.58 9.11
CA ALA A 14 -2.17 6.63 9.21
C ALA A 14 -2.15 7.51 7.95
N LYS A 15 -1.60 8.72 8.08
CA LYS A 15 -1.44 9.68 6.97
C LYS A 15 -0.54 9.18 5.83
N VAL A 16 0.37 8.26 6.14
CA VAL A 16 1.25 7.63 5.15
C VAL A 16 0.99 6.13 5.12
N VAL A 17 0.75 5.61 3.93
CA VAL A 17 0.46 4.19 3.71
C VAL A 17 1.48 3.58 2.77
N LEU A 18 2.13 2.50 3.20
CA LEU A 18 2.94 1.65 2.34
C LEU A 18 2.04 0.61 1.69
N MET A 19 2.11 0.47 0.36
CA MET A 19 1.25 -0.47 -0.36
C MET A 19 2.06 -1.47 -1.19
N PRO A 20 2.40 -2.65 -0.64
CA PRO A 20 2.79 -3.79 -1.46
C PRO A 20 1.59 -4.34 -2.25
N GLY A 21 1.84 -5.05 -3.34
CA GLY A 21 0.77 -5.71 -4.10
C GLY A 21 0.11 -6.85 -3.32
N ASP A 22 0.93 -7.65 -2.65
CA ASP A 22 0.52 -8.83 -1.91
C ASP A 22 0.08 -8.48 -0.47
N PRO A 23 -1.16 -8.83 -0.07
CA PRO A 23 -1.62 -8.61 1.31
C PRO A 23 -0.82 -9.39 2.35
N LEU A 24 -0.25 -10.55 2.02
CA LEU A 24 0.63 -11.28 2.93
C LEU A 24 1.97 -10.57 3.11
N ARG A 25 2.44 -9.86 2.09
CA ARG A 25 3.62 -8.99 2.23
C ARG A 25 3.30 -7.79 3.11
N ALA A 26 2.10 -7.23 3.03
CA ALA A 26 1.67 -6.17 3.96
C ALA A 26 1.70 -6.67 5.41
N LYS A 27 1.21 -7.88 5.66
CA LYS A 27 1.31 -8.54 6.96
C LYS A 27 2.76 -8.71 7.42
N LEU A 28 3.62 -9.25 6.55
CA LEU A 28 5.03 -9.46 6.86
C LEU A 28 5.74 -8.15 7.22
N ILE A 29 5.51 -7.08 6.45
CA ILE A 29 6.08 -5.75 6.74
C ILE A 29 5.59 -5.24 8.10
N ALA A 30 4.29 -5.35 8.37
CA ALA A 30 3.70 -4.90 9.62
C ALA A 30 4.31 -5.64 10.83
N GLU A 31 4.34 -6.97 10.78
CA GLU A 31 4.86 -7.80 11.87
C GLU A 31 6.37 -7.67 12.07
N SER A 32 7.13 -7.41 10.99
CA SER A 32 8.59 -7.32 11.07
C SER A 32 9.11 -5.93 11.43
N LEU A 33 8.41 -4.87 11.03
CA LEU A 33 8.92 -3.50 11.10
C LEU A 33 8.11 -2.55 11.98
N LEU A 34 6.81 -2.79 12.14
CA LEU A 34 5.96 -1.90 12.93
C LEU A 34 5.86 -2.38 14.37
N LYS A 35 6.03 -1.45 15.29
CA LYS A 35 5.71 -1.65 16.69
C LYS A 35 4.22 -1.48 16.92
N ASP A 36 3.64 -2.36 17.76
CA ASP A 36 2.22 -2.33 18.15
C ASP A 36 1.27 -2.31 16.93
N ALA A 37 1.57 -3.14 15.93
CA ALA A 37 0.79 -3.23 14.70
C ALA A 37 -0.62 -3.80 14.96
N VAL A 38 -1.64 -3.07 14.56
CA VAL A 38 -3.05 -3.44 14.69
C VAL A 38 -3.67 -3.63 13.31
N LEU A 39 -4.36 -4.75 13.10
CA LEU A 39 -5.11 -5.02 11.88
C LEU A 39 -6.34 -4.11 11.80
N PHE A 40 -6.44 -3.29 10.78
CA PHE A 40 -7.61 -2.45 10.55
C PHE A 40 -8.51 -2.96 9.40
N ASN A 41 -7.95 -3.73 8.47
CA ASN A 41 -8.72 -4.27 7.35
C ASN A 41 -8.32 -5.69 6.99
N ASP A 42 -9.34 -6.51 6.68
CA ASP A 42 -9.21 -7.85 6.12
C ASP A 42 -10.31 -8.14 5.08
N VAL A 43 -11.09 -7.14 4.71
CA VAL A 43 -12.14 -7.25 3.70
C VAL A 43 -11.54 -7.75 2.40
N ARG A 44 -12.13 -8.80 1.82
CA ARG A 44 -11.64 -9.49 0.62
C ARG A 44 -10.21 -10.04 0.74
N GLY A 45 -9.73 -10.28 1.97
CA GLY A 45 -8.36 -10.70 2.21
C GLY A 45 -7.32 -9.60 1.99
N MET A 46 -7.73 -8.36 1.77
CA MET A 46 -6.82 -7.23 1.60
C MET A 46 -6.39 -6.71 2.97
N LEU A 47 -5.33 -7.31 3.50
CA LEU A 47 -4.83 -7.03 4.83
C LEU A 47 -4.24 -5.63 4.93
N GLY A 48 -4.66 -4.91 5.97
CA GLY A 48 -4.15 -3.58 6.31
C GLY A 48 -3.86 -3.46 7.80
N TYR A 49 -2.72 -2.91 8.13
CA TYR A 49 -2.22 -2.74 9.49
C TYR A 49 -1.74 -1.32 9.73
N THR A 50 -1.91 -0.83 10.95
CA THR A 50 -1.33 0.43 11.41
C THR A 50 -0.49 0.18 12.64
N GLY A 51 0.67 0.78 12.70
CA GLY A 51 1.59 0.72 13.82
C GLY A 51 2.56 1.88 13.81
N THR A 52 3.66 1.72 14.54
CA THR A 52 4.66 2.77 14.69
C THR A 52 6.03 2.29 14.18
N TYR A 53 6.68 3.10 13.36
CA TYR A 53 8.06 2.90 12.92
C TYR A 53 8.91 4.10 13.30
N LYS A 54 9.94 3.89 14.15
CA LYS A 54 10.83 4.96 14.65
C LYS A 54 10.06 6.20 15.16
N GLY A 55 9.00 5.95 15.94
CA GLY A 55 8.17 7.00 16.52
C GLY A 55 7.15 7.65 15.56
N LYS A 56 7.09 7.23 14.30
CA LYS A 56 6.12 7.73 13.31
C LYS A 56 5.02 6.71 13.10
N ARG A 57 3.78 7.16 13.09
CA ARG A 57 2.61 6.32 12.77
C ARG A 57 2.56 6.05 11.26
N VAL A 58 2.48 4.78 10.87
CA VAL A 58 2.50 4.32 9.49
C VAL A 58 1.47 3.20 9.31
N SER A 59 0.79 3.20 8.20
CA SER A 59 -0.04 2.07 7.77
C SER A 59 0.64 1.28 6.65
N VAL A 60 0.35 -0.01 6.61
CA VAL A 60 0.75 -0.90 5.52
C VAL A 60 -0.48 -1.66 5.06
N MET A 61 -0.79 -1.63 3.77
CA MET A 61 -1.96 -2.30 3.23
C MET A 61 -1.66 -2.88 1.85
N GLY A 62 -2.18 -4.06 1.53
CA GLY A 62 -2.09 -4.62 0.19
C GLY A 62 -2.83 -3.77 -0.85
N SER A 63 -2.31 -3.71 -2.07
CA SER A 63 -2.97 -3.02 -3.19
C SER A 63 -3.66 -3.96 -4.18
N GLY A 64 -3.34 -5.25 -4.13
CA GLY A 64 -3.63 -6.17 -5.23
C GLY A 64 -2.73 -5.90 -6.44
N MET A 65 -3.08 -6.51 -7.56
CA MET A 65 -2.35 -6.40 -8.83
C MET A 65 -3.12 -5.55 -9.84
N GLY A 66 -2.38 -4.81 -10.64
CA GLY A 66 -2.91 -4.00 -11.73
C GLY A 66 -3.47 -2.65 -11.29
N MET A 67 -3.64 -1.75 -12.27
CA MET A 67 -4.09 -0.36 -12.02
C MET A 67 -5.52 -0.29 -11.49
N ALA A 68 -6.41 -1.18 -11.88
CA ALA A 68 -7.79 -1.16 -11.41
C ALA A 68 -7.87 -1.45 -9.91
N SER A 69 -7.17 -2.49 -9.41
CA SER A 69 -7.10 -2.80 -7.98
C SER A 69 -6.42 -1.69 -7.19
N MET A 70 -5.25 -1.24 -7.66
CA MET A 70 -4.54 -0.10 -7.04
C MET A 70 -5.42 1.14 -6.98
N GLY A 71 -6.16 1.43 -8.04
CA GLY A 71 -7.06 2.58 -8.14
C GLY A 71 -8.19 2.53 -7.11
N ILE A 72 -8.82 1.37 -6.92
CA ILE A 72 -9.88 1.19 -5.92
C ILE A 72 -9.37 1.52 -4.52
N TYR A 73 -8.29 0.86 -4.08
CA TYR A 73 -7.78 1.03 -2.72
C TYR A 73 -7.17 2.40 -2.48
N SER A 74 -6.39 2.93 -3.42
CA SER A 74 -5.80 4.26 -3.28
C SER A 74 -6.86 5.36 -3.26
N TYR A 75 -7.88 5.26 -4.10
CA TYR A 75 -8.99 6.20 -4.09
C TYR A 75 -9.72 6.22 -2.74
N GLU A 76 -10.05 5.04 -2.20
CA GLU A 76 -10.71 4.98 -0.89
C GLU A 76 -9.83 5.59 0.21
N LEU A 77 -8.53 5.27 0.23
CA LEU A 77 -7.60 5.78 1.23
C LEU A 77 -7.49 7.31 1.19
N PHE A 78 -7.33 7.89 0.01
CA PHE A 78 -7.27 9.35 -0.13
C PHE A 78 -8.60 10.03 0.15
N LYS A 79 -9.71 9.48 -0.36
CA LYS A 79 -11.01 10.14 -0.32
C LYS A 79 -11.70 10.04 1.03
N PHE A 80 -11.56 8.89 1.72
CA PHE A 80 -12.38 8.58 2.90
C PHE A 80 -11.57 8.38 4.17
N TYR A 81 -10.26 8.18 4.09
CA TYR A 81 -9.40 7.90 5.24
C TYR A 81 -8.35 8.98 5.50
N ASP A 82 -8.44 10.11 4.81
CA ASP A 82 -7.59 11.29 5.03
C ASP A 82 -6.08 10.96 4.94
N VAL A 83 -5.73 10.09 3.99
CA VAL A 83 -4.35 9.71 3.69
C VAL A 83 -3.68 10.80 2.86
N ASP A 84 -2.49 11.23 3.26
CA ASP A 84 -1.73 12.27 2.57
C ASP A 84 -0.81 11.70 1.48
N ALA A 85 -0.25 10.51 1.73
CA ALA A 85 0.69 9.89 0.80
C ALA A 85 0.61 8.37 0.81
N ILE A 86 0.73 7.79 -0.39
CA ILE A 86 0.87 6.35 -0.60
C ILE A 86 2.22 6.08 -1.26
N ILE A 87 2.99 5.15 -0.69
CA ILE A 87 4.24 4.66 -1.25
C ILE A 87 4.03 3.23 -1.71
N ARG A 88 4.03 3.00 -3.02
CA ARG A 88 3.95 1.65 -3.58
C ARG A 88 5.28 0.92 -3.40
N VAL A 89 5.26 -0.18 -2.67
CA VAL A 89 6.45 -1.01 -2.39
C VAL A 89 6.29 -2.34 -3.11
N GLY A 90 6.90 -2.47 -4.26
CA GLY A 90 6.72 -3.64 -5.10
C GLY A 90 8.00 -4.18 -5.68
N SER A 91 7.89 -5.34 -6.32
CA SER A 91 8.91 -5.92 -7.18
C SER A 91 8.55 -5.65 -8.64
N THR A 92 9.56 -5.55 -9.49
CA THR A 92 9.41 -5.36 -10.94
C THR A 92 10.46 -6.14 -11.69
N GLY A 93 10.16 -6.52 -12.93
CA GLY A 93 11.17 -6.92 -13.88
C GLY A 93 11.91 -5.71 -14.44
N SER A 94 13.04 -5.95 -15.10
CA SER A 94 13.79 -4.93 -15.82
C SER A 94 14.12 -5.41 -17.22
N TYR A 95 13.96 -4.53 -18.20
CA TYR A 95 14.45 -4.72 -19.57
C TYR A 95 15.81 -4.06 -19.80
N SER A 96 16.36 -3.41 -18.77
CA SER A 96 17.62 -2.67 -18.86
C SER A 96 18.73 -3.39 -18.10
N GLU A 97 19.85 -3.63 -18.78
CA GLU A 97 21.07 -4.17 -18.16
C GLU A 97 21.69 -3.21 -17.13
N ARG A 98 21.29 -1.94 -17.14
CA ARG A 98 21.73 -0.93 -16.16
C ARG A 98 21.13 -1.14 -14.77
N LEU A 99 20.10 -1.98 -14.65
CA LEU A 99 19.46 -2.36 -13.40
C LEU A 99 19.73 -3.83 -13.08
N PRO A 100 20.87 -4.15 -12.46
CA PRO A 100 21.16 -5.51 -12.06
C PRO A 100 20.15 -6.01 -11.03
N MET A 101 20.03 -7.34 -10.89
CA MET A 101 19.15 -7.95 -9.90
C MET A 101 19.44 -7.42 -8.50
N LYS A 102 18.39 -7.30 -7.67
CA LYS A 102 18.42 -6.74 -6.30
C LYS A 102 18.67 -5.22 -6.22
N SER A 103 18.62 -4.50 -7.35
CA SER A 103 18.61 -3.04 -7.33
C SER A 103 17.27 -2.50 -6.76
N VAL A 104 17.36 -1.36 -6.11
CA VAL A 104 16.18 -0.58 -5.73
C VAL A 104 16.05 0.59 -6.71
N ALA A 105 14.88 0.69 -7.35
CA ALA A 105 14.58 1.77 -8.29
C ALA A 105 13.50 2.70 -7.74
N LEU A 106 13.75 4.00 -7.79
CA LEU A 106 12.73 5.01 -7.59
C LEU A 106 12.10 5.34 -8.95
N VAL A 107 10.81 5.04 -9.09
CA VAL A 107 10.08 5.27 -10.33
C VAL A 107 9.76 6.75 -10.47
N LYS A 108 10.24 7.38 -11.53
CA LYS A 108 9.98 8.79 -11.86
C LYS A 108 8.66 8.97 -12.61
N GLY A 109 8.27 8.00 -13.40
CA GLY A 109 7.05 8.04 -14.21
C GLY A 109 6.69 6.66 -14.74
N SER A 110 5.48 6.51 -15.20
CA SER A 110 4.97 5.29 -15.84
C SER A 110 4.24 5.65 -17.12
N TYR A 111 4.24 4.72 -18.05
CA TYR A 111 3.50 4.83 -19.31
C TYR A 111 2.49 3.69 -19.40
N SER A 112 1.34 3.99 -19.96
CA SER A 112 0.32 2.97 -20.25
C SER A 112 -0.45 3.36 -21.52
N GLU A 113 -0.81 2.39 -22.32
CA GLU A 113 -1.75 2.54 -23.45
C GLU A 113 -3.22 2.50 -22.97
N SER A 114 -3.44 2.24 -21.69
CA SER A 114 -4.78 2.22 -21.10
C SER A 114 -5.36 3.62 -20.97
N THR A 115 -6.67 3.72 -21.20
CA THR A 115 -7.47 4.94 -20.96
C THR A 115 -8.00 5.02 -19.52
N TYR A 116 -7.47 4.22 -18.59
CA TYR A 116 -7.94 4.15 -17.22
C TYR A 116 -7.60 5.43 -16.40
N ALA A 117 -6.51 6.09 -16.70
CA ALA A 117 -6.07 7.31 -16.01
C ALA A 117 -6.63 8.56 -16.66
#